data_bf31921c4db8860ebc19e1e5ac4953dd
#
_entry.id   bf31921c4db8860ebc19e1e5ac4953dd
#
_cell.length_a   1.000
_cell.length_b   1.000
_cell.length_c   1.000
_cell.angle_alpha   90.00
_cell.angle_beta   90.00
_cell.angle_gamma   90.00
#
_symmetry.space_group_name_H-M   'P 1'
#
loop_
_entity.id
_entity.type
_entity.pdbx_description
1 polymer ?
#
loop_
_entity_poly.entity_id
_entity_poly.type
_entity_poly.pdbx_seq_one_letter_code
_entity_poly.pdbx_strand_id
1 'polypeptide(L)'
;MRFSRGLTGVFLGSLILVSSAFGQGASADKVQLQPIQVAPHTYFVRGLPELGSSANQNFISNAGFVITPGGVVVVDALGSPILAQKLIAEIKKITPQKIVAVIVSHYHADHVYGLQEFKKIGAKIYAQGEGRSYLSSETAKQRLIASRIDFAPWVNADTTLIAADVWIDQKTQLRIGGIDFLVTRVGPAHAPEDLMVYVPTEKALFAGDLVFRGRIPFVGNADSKGWLAALDEIEKLNPKIVIPGHGNYSINPAQDIVFTRNYLKYLRESMSQAAINMDPFEDAYKQADWSEYEGMPLFRAANRMNAYNVYLSIQAE
;
A
#
# COMPACT_ATOMS: atom_id res chain seq x y z
N MET A 1 -22.98 62.14 -69.19
CA MET A 1 -22.81 61.07 -70.16
C MET A 1 -21.65 60.19 -69.75
N ARG A 2 -21.81 58.92 -69.79
CA ARG A 2 -20.99 57.73 -69.60
C ARG A 2 -21.20 56.98 -68.28
N PHE A 3 -21.89 55.91 -68.46
CA PHE A 3 -22.04 54.78 -67.54
C PHE A 3 -20.75 54.03 -67.33
N SER A 4 -20.45 53.62 -66.08
CA SER A 4 -19.49 52.54 -65.87
C SER A 4 -20.06 51.59 -64.80
N ARG A 5 -20.22 50.35 -65.25
CA ARG A 5 -20.76 49.24 -64.50
C ARG A 5 -19.69 48.76 -63.49
N GLY A 6 -20.06 48.70 -62.23
CA GLY A 6 -19.27 48.03 -61.16
C GLY A 6 -19.65 46.56 -61.05
N LEU A 7 -18.67 45.69 -61.17
CA LEU A 7 -18.74 44.24 -60.97
C LEU A 7 -18.75 43.96 -59.42
N THR A 8 -19.80 43.33 -58.96
CA THR A 8 -19.90 42.77 -57.61
C THR A 8 -19.25 41.37 -57.61
N GLY A 9 -18.07 41.27 -57.00
CA GLY A 9 -17.43 39.99 -56.75
C GLY A 9 -17.93 39.37 -55.43
N VAL A 10 -18.57 38.25 -55.55
CA VAL A 10 -18.96 37.42 -54.38
C VAL A 10 -17.75 36.61 -53.97
N PHE A 11 -17.16 36.90 -52.79
CA PHE A 11 -16.17 36.05 -52.14
C PHE A 11 -16.89 34.96 -51.34
N LEU A 12 -16.83 33.72 -51.85
CA LEU A 12 -17.18 32.53 -51.05
C LEU A 12 -16.01 32.23 -50.12
N GLY A 13 -16.14 32.57 -48.84
CA GLY A 13 -15.22 32.17 -47.81
C GLY A 13 -15.48 30.72 -47.42
N SER A 14 -14.56 29.84 -47.85
CA SER A 14 -14.55 28.44 -47.36
C SER A 14 -14.09 28.40 -45.90
N LEU A 15 -15.06 28.12 -45.00
CA LEU A 15 -14.76 27.86 -43.60
C LEU A 15 -14.14 26.45 -43.48
N ILE A 16 -12.82 26.38 -43.33
CA ILE A 16 -12.13 25.14 -42.98
C ILE A 16 -12.34 24.92 -41.50
N LEU A 17 -13.24 23.99 -41.14
CA LEU A 17 -13.37 23.44 -39.80
C LEU A 17 -12.14 22.53 -39.51
N VAL A 18 -11.15 23.09 -38.85
CA VAL A 18 -10.07 22.28 -38.27
C VAL A 18 -10.63 21.58 -37.03
N SER A 19 -11.08 20.36 -37.21
CA SER A 19 -11.37 19.45 -36.07
C SER A 19 -10.03 19.09 -35.42
N SER A 20 -9.69 19.79 -34.33
CA SER A 20 -8.65 19.36 -33.41
C SER A 20 -9.15 18.13 -32.66
N ALA A 21 -8.90 16.97 -33.24
CA ALA A 21 -8.96 15.71 -32.48
C ALA A 21 -7.88 15.78 -31.39
N PHE A 22 -8.26 16.17 -30.19
CA PHE A 22 -7.47 15.87 -29.01
C PHE A 22 -7.43 14.34 -28.87
N GLY A 23 -6.46 13.74 -29.53
CA GLY A 23 -6.05 12.39 -29.24
C GLY A 23 -5.55 12.39 -27.80
N GLN A 24 -6.39 11.92 -26.87
CA GLN A 24 -5.90 11.41 -25.59
C GLN A 24 -5.03 10.20 -25.94
N GLY A 25 -3.74 10.46 -26.17
CA GLY A 25 -2.75 9.40 -26.22
C GLY A 25 -2.81 8.69 -24.88
N ALA A 26 -3.38 7.48 -24.87
CA ALA A 26 -3.30 6.58 -23.74
C ALA A 26 -1.83 6.51 -23.35
N SER A 27 -1.47 7.05 -22.19
CA SER A 27 -0.14 6.87 -21.61
C SER A 27 0.14 5.38 -21.64
N ALA A 28 1.15 4.97 -22.42
CA ALA A 28 1.50 3.58 -22.54
C ALA A 28 1.70 3.04 -21.10
N ASP A 29 1.00 1.97 -20.77
CA ASP A 29 1.05 1.34 -19.46
C ASP A 29 2.47 0.79 -19.20
N LYS A 30 3.29 1.57 -18.49
CA LYS A 30 4.71 1.27 -18.22
C LYS A 30 4.90 0.43 -16.96
N VAL A 31 3.89 0.34 -16.10
CA VAL A 31 4.00 -0.42 -14.84
C VAL A 31 3.81 -1.90 -15.13
N GLN A 32 4.86 -2.67 -14.90
CA GLN A 32 4.85 -4.12 -15.02
C GLN A 32 5.11 -4.75 -13.66
N LEU A 33 4.34 -5.77 -13.32
CA LEU A 33 4.56 -6.57 -12.13
C LEU A 33 5.46 -7.75 -12.49
N GLN A 34 6.48 -7.98 -11.67
CA GLN A 34 7.39 -9.11 -11.81
C GLN A 34 7.35 -9.94 -10.52
N PRO A 35 6.59 -11.04 -10.48
CA PRO A 35 6.59 -11.92 -9.33
C PRO A 35 7.99 -12.52 -9.09
N ILE A 36 8.48 -12.40 -7.87
CA ILE A 36 9.75 -12.96 -7.41
C ILE A 36 9.43 -14.14 -6.50
N GLN A 37 9.94 -15.32 -6.82
CA GLN A 37 9.83 -16.49 -5.97
C GLN A 37 10.83 -16.36 -4.81
N VAL A 38 10.35 -16.45 -3.58
CA VAL A 38 11.16 -16.30 -2.36
C VAL A 38 11.26 -17.58 -1.55
N ALA A 39 10.31 -18.52 -1.78
CA ALA A 39 10.31 -19.87 -1.20
C ALA A 39 9.60 -20.82 -2.19
N PRO A 40 9.58 -22.15 -1.96
CA PRO A 40 9.06 -23.12 -2.93
C PRO A 40 7.67 -22.81 -3.47
N HIS A 41 6.77 -22.23 -2.64
CA HIS A 41 5.41 -21.91 -3.03
C HIS A 41 5.08 -20.41 -2.86
N THR A 42 5.99 -19.62 -2.27
CA THR A 42 5.77 -18.23 -1.91
C THR A 42 6.43 -17.27 -2.90
N TYR A 43 5.65 -16.30 -3.34
CA TYR A 43 6.03 -15.26 -4.29
C TYR A 43 5.62 -13.88 -3.76
N PHE A 44 6.27 -12.84 -4.27
CA PHE A 44 5.81 -11.46 -4.06
C PHE A 44 6.11 -10.58 -5.28
N VAL A 45 5.40 -9.45 -5.39
CA VAL A 45 5.70 -8.35 -6.29
C VAL A 45 6.14 -7.15 -5.47
N ARG A 46 7.19 -6.47 -5.93
CA ARG A 46 7.77 -5.34 -5.21
C ARG A 46 7.27 -4.02 -5.75
N GLY A 47 6.60 -3.24 -4.90
CA GLY A 47 6.21 -1.87 -5.17
C GLY A 47 7.41 -0.92 -5.32
N LEU A 48 7.17 0.23 -5.92
CA LEU A 48 8.18 1.26 -6.14
C LEU A 48 8.44 2.06 -4.84
N PRO A 49 9.69 2.43 -4.54
CA PRO A 49 10.02 3.21 -3.34
C PRO A 49 9.73 4.70 -3.54
N GLU A 50 8.51 5.02 -3.98
CA GLU A 50 8.04 6.34 -4.35
C GLU A 50 6.75 6.69 -3.61
N LEU A 51 6.29 7.94 -3.74
CA LEU A 51 4.93 8.30 -3.39
C LEU A 51 3.96 7.78 -4.45
N GLY A 52 2.74 7.42 -4.02
CA GLY A 52 1.67 7.06 -4.94
C GLY A 52 1.36 8.20 -5.91
N SER A 53 1.16 7.86 -7.17
CA SER A 53 0.84 8.81 -8.23
C SER A 53 0.11 8.14 -9.39
N SER A 54 -0.47 8.94 -10.28
CA SER A 54 -1.01 8.45 -11.55
C SER A 54 0.08 7.78 -12.41
N ALA A 55 1.32 8.30 -12.39
CA ALA A 55 2.42 7.79 -13.21
C ALA A 55 2.83 6.35 -12.83
N ASN A 56 2.79 6.01 -11.54
CA ASN A 56 3.09 4.68 -11.04
C ASN A 56 1.84 3.83 -10.72
N GLN A 57 0.64 4.29 -11.08
CA GLN A 57 -0.63 3.59 -10.86
C GLN A 57 -0.92 3.30 -9.37
N ASN A 58 -0.27 4.05 -8.46
CA ASN A 58 -0.22 3.77 -7.02
C ASN A 58 0.44 2.41 -6.68
N PHE A 59 1.44 1.99 -7.49
CA PHE A 59 2.23 0.77 -7.25
C PHE A 59 3.39 1.06 -6.29
N ILE A 60 3.10 1.26 -5.03
CA ILE A 60 4.07 1.63 -4.00
C ILE A 60 4.21 0.57 -2.90
N SER A 61 3.19 -0.27 -2.72
CA SER A 61 3.18 -1.39 -1.77
C SER A 61 3.51 -2.71 -2.45
N ASN A 62 3.91 -3.69 -1.66
CA ASN A 62 4.05 -5.07 -2.08
C ASN A 62 2.69 -5.78 -2.01
N ALA A 63 2.56 -6.85 -2.78
CA ALA A 63 1.60 -7.91 -2.57
C ALA A 63 2.31 -9.25 -2.73
N GLY A 64 1.80 -10.29 -2.09
CA GLY A 64 2.38 -11.60 -2.25
C GLY A 64 1.35 -12.69 -2.50
N PHE A 65 1.82 -13.89 -2.81
CA PHE A 65 0.93 -15.04 -2.95
C PHE A 65 1.63 -16.35 -2.65
N VAL A 66 0.84 -17.31 -2.23
CA VAL A 66 1.27 -18.69 -1.95
C VAL A 66 0.45 -19.64 -2.82
N ILE A 67 1.15 -20.49 -3.59
CA ILE A 67 0.53 -21.51 -4.42
C ILE A 67 0.32 -22.75 -3.58
N THR A 68 -0.93 -23.22 -3.46
CA THR A 68 -1.28 -24.44 -2.73
C THR A 68 -1.97 -25.45 -3.64
N PRO A 69 -2.01 -26.74 -3.32
CA PRO A 69 -2.80 -27.71 -4.06
C PRO A 69 -4.29 -27.38 -4.18
N GLY A 70 -4.84 -26.60 -3.24
CA GLY A 70 -6.25 -26.19 -3.21
C GLY A 70 -6.53 -24.81 -3.84
N GLY A 71 -5.51 -24.13 -4.38
CA GLY A 71 -5.63 -22.81 -4.98
C GLY A 71 -4.58 -21.82 -4.48
N VAL A 72 -4.59 -20.62 -5.02
CA VAL A 72 -3.65 -19.55 -4.65
C VAL A 72 -4.26 -18.68 -3.55
N VAL A 73 -3.47 -18.41 -2.52
CA VAL A 73 -3.77 -17.44 -1.47
C VAL A 73 -2.94 -16.20 -1.73
N VAL A 74 -3.58 -15.06 -1.86
CA VAL A 74 -2.92 -13.76 -2.06
C VAL A 74 -2.88 -13.01 -0.72
N VAL A 75 -1.84 -12.25 -0.48
CA VAL A 75 -1.73 -11.30 0.65
C VAL A 75 -1.60 -9.91 0.06
N ASP A 76 -2.57 -9.05 0.39
CA ASP A 76 -2.79 -7.71 -0.13
C ASP A 76 -3.14 -7.64 -1.63
N ALA A 77 -3.78 -6.56 -2.05
CA ALA A 77 -4.40 -6.44 -3.36
C ALA A 77 -3.86 -5.28 -4.20
N LEU A 78 -2.81 -4.61 -3.74
CA LEU A 78 -2.21 -3.43 -4.37
C LEU A 78 -3.12 -2.19 -4.41
N GLY A 79 -2.56 -1.08 -4.90
CA GLY A 79 -3.11 0.27 -4.77
C GLY A 79 -4.08 0.70 -5.87
N SER A 80 -4.43 -0.17 -6.81
CA SER A 80 -5.42 0.13 -7.84
C SER A 80 -6.00 -1.13 -8.49
N PRO A 81 -7.25 -1.05 -9.04
CA PRO A 81 -7.85 -2.18 -9.73
C PRO A 81 -7.00 -2.73 -10.89
N ILE A 82 -6.34 -1.86 -11.66
CA ILE A 82 -5.49 -2.29 -12.78
C ILE A 82 -4.28 -3.09 -12.29
N LEU A 83 -3.68 -2.73 -11.15
CA LEU A 83 -2.57 -3.48 -10.58
C LEU A 83 -3.02 -4.87 -10.12
N ALA A 84 -4.19 -4.99 -9.52
CA ALA A 84 -4.77 -6.28 -9.16
C ALA A 84 -5.04 -7.16 -10.39
N GLN A 85 -5.58 -6.59 -11.48
CA GLN A 85 -5.76 -7.30 -12.74
C GLN A 85 -4.43 -7.83 -13.30
N LYS A 86 -3.37 -7.00 -13.24
CA LYS A 86 -2.02 -7.42 -13.64
C LYS A 86 -1.49 -8.54 -12.74
N LEU A 87 -1.65 -8.43 -11.42
CA LEU A 87 -1.22 -9.47 -10.48
C LEU A 87 -1.95 -10.80 -10.76
N ILE A 88 -3.25 -10.77 -10.98
CA ILE A 88 -4.05 -11.93 -11.37
C ILE A 88 -3.52 -12.54 -12.68
N ALA A 89 -3.17 -11.71 -13.66
CA ALA A 89 -2.61 -12.16 -14.93
C ALA A 89 -1.23 -12.81 -14.75
N GLU A 90 -0.35 -12.22 -13.93
CA GLU A 90 0.97 -12.80 -13.64
C GLU A 90 0.86 -14.13 -12.88
N ILE A 91 -0.03 -14.22 -11.90
CA ILE A 91 -0.29 -15.50 -11.19
C ILE A 91 -0.73 -16.60 -12.18
N LYS A 92 -1.62 -16.27 -13.13
CA LYS A 92 -2.09 -17.22 -14.15
C LYS A 92 -0.99 -17.74 -15.09
N LYS A 93 0.09 -16.97 -15.28
CA LYS A 93 1.26 -17.43 -16.05
C LYS A 93 2.11 -18.45 -15.28
N ILE A 94 2.12 -18.35 -13.95
CA ILE A 94 2.93 -19.20 -13.07
C ILE A 94 2.20 -20.51 -12.72
N THR A 95 0.88 -20.45 -12.52
CA THR A 95 0.09 -21.60 -12.10
C THR A 95 -1.32 -21.60 -12.71
N PRO A 96 -1.87 -22.78 -13.07
CA PRO A 96 -3.27 -22.90 -13.49
C PRO A 96 -4.26 -22.86 -12.31
N GLN A 97 -3.77 -22.85 -11.07
CA GLN A 97 -4.59 -22.86 -9.87
C GLN A 97 -5.44 -21.58 -9.76
N LYS A 98 -6.68 -21.72 -9.30
CA LYS A 98 -7.56 -20.58 -9.05
C LYS A 98 -7.09 -19.80 -7.83
N ILE A 99 -7.23 -18.49 -7.86
CA ILE A 99 -7.08 -17.66 -6.66
C ILE A 99 -8.34 -17.84 -5.82
N VAL A 100 -8.18 -18.39 -4.61
CA VAL A 100 -9.30 -18.79 -3.75
C VAL A 100 -9.47 -17.88 -2.54
N ALA A 101 -8.41 -17.17 -2.15
CA ALA A 101 -8.43 -16.28 -0.99
C ALA A 101 -7.52 -15.06 -1.19
N VAL A 102 -7.91 -13.95 -0.55
CA VAL A 102 -7.07 -12.79 -0.29
C VAL A 102 -7.09 -12.52 1.20
N ILE A 103 -5.91 -12.37 1.82
CA ILE A 103 -5.77 -11.97 3.22
C ILE A 103 -5.23 -10.54 3.20
N VAL A 104 -5.98 -9.61 3.78
CA VAL A 104 -5.65 -8.18 3.84
C VAL A 104 -4.82 -7.95 5.09
N SER A 105 -3.62 -7.38 4.96
CA SER A 105 -2.79 -7.02 6.10
C SER A 105 -3.40 -5.87 6.90
N HIS A 106 -3.86 -4.83 6.20
CA HIS A 106 -4.57 -3.67 6.75
C HIS A 106 -5.27 -2.88 5.62
N TYR A 107 -6.13 -1.91 5.97
CA TYR A 107 -7.00 -1.22 5.00
C TYR A 107 -6.43 0.10 4.43
N HIS A 108 -5.11 0.26 4.33
CA HIS A 108 -4.58 1.39 3.60
C HIS A 108 -4.77 1.24 2.08
N ALA A 109 -4.90 2.37 1.41
CA ALA A 109 -5.31 2.48 0.00
C ALA A 109 -4.46 1.63 -0.95
N ASP A 110 -3.15 1.62 -0.75
CA ASP A 110 -2.19 0.89 -1.57
C ASP A 110 -2.18 -0.62 -1.35
N HIS A 111 -2.89 -1.12 -0.32
CA HIS A 111 -3.08 -2.55 -0.05
C HIS A 111 -4.45 -3.09 -0.46
N VAL A 112 -5.47 -2.21 -0.61
CA VAL A 112 -6.86 -2.69 -0.73
C VAL A 112 -7.63 -2.24 -1.96
N TYR A 113 -7.19 -1.22 -2.71
CA TYR A 113 -7.99 -0.73 -3.84
C TYR A 113 -8.12 -1.72 -5.00
N GLY A 114 -7.30 -2.76 -5.04
CA GLY A 114 -7.44 -3.86 -5.98
C GLY A 114 -8.41 -4.97 -5.57
N LEU A 115 -8.93 -4.98 -4.33
CA LEU A 115 -9.77 -6.07 -3.79
C LEU A 115 -10.99 -6.40 -4.64
N GLN A 116 -11.60 -5.39 -5.28
CA GLN A 116 -12.77 -5.60 -6.14
C GLN A 116 -12.49 -6.58 -7.29
N GLU A 117 -11.27 -6.64 -7.80
CA GLU A 117 -10.92 -7.53 -8.91
C GLU A 117 -10.80 -8.98 -8.44
N PHE A 118 -10.28 -9.21 -7.24
CA PHE A 118 -10.28 -10.52 -6.62
C PHE A 118 -11.70 -10.99 -6.24
N LYS A 119 -12.54 -10.08 -5.78
CA LYS A 119 -13.94 -10.37 -5.49
C LYS A 119 -14.70 -10.80 -6.75
N LYS A 120 -14.47 -10.15 -7.89
CA LYS A 120 -15.08 -10.49 -9.19
C LYS A 120 -14.77 -11.93 -9.65
N ILE A 121 -13.57 -12.43 -9.32
CA ILE A 121 -13.19 -13.82 -9.68
C ILE A 121 -13.56 -14.85 -8.60
N GLY A 122 -14.28 -14.44 -7.55
CA GLY A 122 -14.79 -15.31 -6.50
C GLY A 122 -13.80 -15.65 -5.39
N ALA A 123 -12.70 -14.92 -5.26
CA ALA A 123 -11.79 -15.08 -4.15
C ALA A 123 -12.44 -14.61 -2.83
N LYS A 124 -12.25 -15.37 -1.76
CA LYS A 124 -12.76 -15.06 -0.43
C LYS A 124 -11.83 -14.08 0.27
N ILE A 125 -12.35 -12.98 0.77
CA ILE A 125 -11.58 -11.92 1.39
C ILE A 125 -11.57 -12.12 2.91
N TYR A 126 -10.38 -12.11 3.50
CA TYR A 126 -10.13 -12.19 4.94
C TYR A 126 -9.45 -10.92 5.42
N ALA A 127 -9.91 -10.34 6.52
CA ALA A 127 -9.31 -9.16 7.14
C ALA A 127 -9.58 -9.13 8.65
N GLN A 128 -8.91 -8.24 9.36
CA GLN A 128 -9.13 -8.03 10.79
C GLN A 128 -10.40 -7.21 11.05
N GLY A 129 -11.10 -7.50 12.15
CA GLY A 129 -12.44 -6.98 12.46
C GLY A 129 -12.57 -5.47 12.57
N GLU A 130 -11.53 -4.77 13.06
CA GLU A 130 -11.52 -3.29 13.13
C GLU A 130 -11.57 -2.63 11.75
N GLY A 131 -11.23 -3.35 10.69
CA GLY A 131 -11.43 -2.89 9.31
C GLY A 131 -12.88 -2.50 8.99
N ARG A 132 -13.88 -3.06 9.70
CA ARG A 132 -15.29 -2.62 9.59
C ARG A 132 -15.45 -1.15 9.97
N SER A 133 -14.82 -0.75 11.06
CA SER A 133 -14.87 0.63 11.56
C SER A 133 -14.21 1.57 10.56
N TYR A 134 -13.04 1.19 10.02
CA TYR A 134 -12.38 1.95 8.97
C TYR A 134 -13.27 2.11 7.73
N LEU A 135 -13.81 1.03 7.18
CA LEU A 135 -14.61 1.04 5.94
C LEU A 135 -15.88 1.91 6.07
N SER A 136 -16.46 2.02 7.27
CA SER A 136 -17.63 2.86 7.53
C SER A 136 -17.27 4.31 7.85
N SER A 137 -15.99 4.64 8.04
CA SER A 137 -15.54 5.94 8.48
C SER A 137 -15.59 7.00 7.38
N GLU A 138 -15.67 8.26 7.80
CA GLU A 138 -15.53 9.39 6.90
C GLU A 138 -14.11 9.48 6.33
N THR A 139 -13.11 9.10 7.11
CA THR A 139 -11.70 9.04 6.69
C THR A 139 -11.53 8.15 5.46
N ALA A 140 -12.09 6.94 5.45
CA ALA A 140 -12.00 6.02 4.32
C ALA A 140 -12.68 6.59 3.06
N LYS A 141 -13.84 7.25 3.23
CA LYS A 141 -14.57 7.90 2.12
C LYS A 141 -13.77 9.05 1.53
N GLN A 142 -13.26 9.95 2.37
CA GLN A 142 -12.49 11.11 1.92
C GLN A 142 -11.17 10.67 1.28
N ARG A 143 -10.52 9.64 1.83
CA ARG A 143 -9.31 9.08 1.22
C ARG A 143 -9.59 8.52 -0.17
N LEU A 144 -10.70 7.81 -0.38
CA LEU A 144 -11.06 7.29 -1.70
C LEU A 144 -11.40 8.44 -2.68
N ILE A 145 -12.09 9.48 -2.23
CA ILE A 145 -12.39 10.67 -3.05
C ILE A 145 -11.10 11.34 -3.51
N ALA A 146 -10.16 11.59 -2.58
CA ALA A 146 -8.84 12.15 -2.91
C ALA A 146 -8.07 11.25 -3.87
N SER A 147 -8.05 9.94 -3.62
CA SER A 147 -7.34 8.96 -4.46
C SER A 147 -7.88 8.90 -5.88
N ARG A 148 -9.18 9.15 -6.10
CA ARG A 148 -9.77 9.24 -7.44
C ARG A 148 -9.27 10.46 -8.23
N ILE A 149 -8.77 11.50 -7.54
CA ILE A 149 -8.14 12.67 -8.15
C ILE A 149 -6.66 12.38 -8.36
N ASP A 150 -5.96 11.94 -7.32
CA ASP A 150 -4.51 11.81 -7.29
C ASP A 150 -4.00 10.68 -8.21
N PHE A 151 -4.78 9.61 -8.35
CA PHE A 151 -4.39 8.40 -9.07
C PHE A 151 -5.22 8.13 -10.33
N ALA A 152 -5.97 9.15 -10.83
CA ALA A 152 -6.69 9.01 -12.09
C ALA A 152 -5.72 8.67 -13.24
N PRO A 153 -6.13 7.84 -14.22
CA PRO A 153 -7.44 7.17 -14.34
C PRO A 153 -7.52 5.81 -13.62
N TRP A 154 -6.49 5.38 -12.91
CA TRP A 154 -6.32 4.02 -12.37
C TRP A 154 -7.18 3.76 -11.14
N VAL A 155 -7.37 4.77 -10.30
CA VAL A 155 -8.40 4.83 -9.28
C VAL A 155 -9.44 5.85 -9.77
N ASN A 156 -10.70 5.43 -9.91
CA ASN A 156 -11.74 6.21 -10.57
C ASN A 156 -13.11 6.00 -9.92
N ALA A 157 -14.18 6.45 -10.56
CA ALA A 157 -15.55 6.35 -10.02
C ALA A 157 -15.98 4.90 -9.76
N ASP A 158 -15.45 3.93 -10.52
CA ASP A 158 -15.78 2.51 -10.38
C ASP A 158 -14.96 1.81 -9.28
N THR A 159 -13.95 2.49 -8.72
CA THR A 159 -13.17 1.95 -7.61
C THR A 159 -13.98 2.00 -6.33
N THR A 160 -14.12 0.85 -5.66
CA THR A 160 -14.93 0.70 -4.45
C THR A 160 -14.12 0.06 -3.32
N LEU A 161 -14.47 0.42 -2.09
CA LEU A 161 -13.97 -0.25 -0.90
C LEU A 161 -14.70 -1.58 -0.71
N ILE A 162 -13.96 -2.65 -0.53
CA ILE A 162 -14.50 -4.02 -0.41
C ILE A 162 -14.36 -4.50 1.04
N ALA A 163 -15.48 -4.85 1.65
CA ALA A 163 -15.50 -5.50 2.95
C ALA A 163 -15.04 -6.97 2.85
N ALA A 164 -14.41 -7.45 3.92
CA ALA A 164 -14.05 -8.85 4.00
C ALA A 164 -15.29 -9.77 4.10
N ASP A 165 -15.15 -10.99 3.58
CA ASP A 165 -16.14 -12.06 3.75
C ASP A 165 -16.00 -12.73 5.12
N VAL A 166 -14.78 -12.71 5.66
CA VAL A 166 -14.44 -13.28 6.97
C VAL A 166 -13.58 -12.30 7.73
N TRP A 167 -14.05 -11.96 8.91
CA TRP A 167 -13.34 -11.09 9.83
C TRP A 167 -12.60 -11.92 10.88
N ILE A 168 -11.33 -11.58 11.09
CA ILE A 168 -10.41 -12.29 12.00
C ILE A 168 -10.14 -11.38 13.19
N ASP A 169 -10.63 -11.75 14.37
CA ASP A 169 -10.48 -10.95 15.59
C ASP A 169 -9.41 -11.52 16.53
N GLN A 170 -8.98 -12.76 16.30
CA GLN A 170 -7.99 -13.48 17.11
C GLN A 170 -6.97 -14.17 16.21
N LYS A 171 -5.87 -14.63 16.81
CA LYS A 171 -4.93 -15.52 16.13
C LYS A 171 -5.66 -16.71 15.53
N THR A 172 -5.59 -16.85 14.22
CA THR A 172 -6.35 -17.84 13.45
C THR A 172 -5.40 -18.64 12.56
N GLN A 173 -5.57 -19.96 12.57
CA GLN A 173 -4.92 -20.83 11.60
C GLN A 173 -5.91 -21.13 10.47
N LEU A 174 -5.60 -20.65 9.26
CA LEU A 174 -6.31 -21.00 8.06
C LEU A 174 -5.56 -22.13 7.36
N ARG A 175 -6.25 -23.24 7.06
CA ARG A 175 -5.69 -24.34 6.27
C ARG A 175 -6.30 -24.35 4.89
N ILE A 176 -5.48 -24.02 3.88
CA ILE A 176 -5.93 -23.93 2.47
C ILE A 176 -5.02 -24.82 1.63
N GLY A 177 -5.62 -25.80 0.93
CA GLY A 177 -4.88 -26.74 0.09
C GLY A 177 -3.77 -27.51 0.81
N GLY A 178 -3.93 -27.78 2.11
CA GLY A 178 -2.94 -28.50 2.91
C GLY A 178 -1.82 -27.62 3.50
N ILE A 179 -1.74 -26.35 3.13
CA ILE A 179 -0.79 -25.36 3.71
C ILE A 179 -1.47 -24.58 4.82
N ASP A 180 -0.77 -24.40 5.93
CA ASP A 180 -1.24 -23.61 7.07
C ASP A 180 -0.75 -22.16 6.94
N PHE A 181 -1.69 -21.23 7.17
CA PHE A 181 -1.46 -19.80 7.27
C PHE A 181 -1.81 -19.37 8.69
N LEU A 182 -0.81 -18.97 9.46
CA LEU A 182 -1.03 -18.40 10.78
C LEU A 182 -1.27 -16.91 10.65
N VAL A 183 -2.52 -16.50 10.73
CA VAL A 183 -2.94 -15.10 10.66
C VAL A 183 -3.03 -14.56 12.06
N THR A 184 -2.23 -13.57 12.40
CA THR A 184 -2.14 -13.03 13.76
C THR A 184 -2.46 -11.55 13.75
N ARG A 185 -3.45 -11.14 14.56
CA ARG A 185 -3.68 -9.74 14.88
C ARG A 185 -2.51 -9.21 15.71
N VAL A 186 -1.97 -8.07 15.31
CA VAL A 186 -0.87 -7.38 16.00
C VAL A 186 -1.14 -5.89 16.23
N GLY A 187 -2.21 -5.38 15.66
CA GLY A 187 -2.66 -4.00 15.87
C GLY A 187 -3.34 -3.78 17.24
N PRO A 188 -3.46 -2.51 17.68
CA PRO A 188 -3.03 -1.32 16.95
C PRO A 188 -1.50 -1.19 16.85
N ALA A 189 -0.98 -0.96 15.66
CA ALA A 189 0.43 -0.79 15.39
C ALA A 189 0.61 0.27 14.27
N HIS A 190 0.97 -0.10 13.02
CA HIS A 190 0.93 0.81 11.87
C HIS A 190 -0.51 1.25 11.54
N ALA A 191 -1.45 0.32 11.65
CA ALA A 191 -2.90 0.55 11.58
C ALA A 191 -3.62 -0.14 12.76
N PRO A 192 -4.84 0.28 13.10
CA PRO A 192 -5.62 -0.37 14.17
C PRO A 192 -5.88 -1.86 13.89
N GLU A 193 -6.04 -2.22 12.63
CA GLU A 193 -6.43 -3.54 12.14
C GLU A 193 -5.27 -4.37 11.56
N ASP A 194 -4.03 -4.09 11.96
CA ASP A 194 -2.88 -4.82 11.43
C ASP A 194 -2.94 -6.32 11.67
N LEU A 195 -2.74 -7.07 10.59
CA LEU A 195 -2.52 -8.51 10.57
C LEU A 195 -1.14 -8.82 9.99
N MET A 196 -0.51 -9.86 10.51
CA MET A 196 0.59 -10.54 9.84
C MET A 196 0.21 -11.96 9.45
N VAL A 197 0.77 -12.46 8.35
CA VAL A 197 0.49 -13.80 7.81
C VAL A 197 1.77 -14.62 7.76
N TYR A 198 1.87 -15.64 8.58
CA TYR A 198 3.03 -16.52 8.62
C TYR A 198 2.71 -17.89 8.00
N VAL A 199 3.59 -18.36 7.13
CA VAL A 199 3.54 -19.67 6.48
C VAL A 199 4.60 -20.58 7.11
N PRO A 200 4.23 -21.43 8.10
CA PRO A 200 5.21 -22.16 8.92
C PRO A 200 6.08 -23.13 8.12
N THR A 201 5.52 -23.79 7.11
CA THR A 201 6.23 -24.76 6.27
C THR A 201 7.40 -24.14 5.50
N GLU A 202 7.31 -22.84 5.18
CA GLU A 202 8.35 -22.11 4.45
C GLU A 202 9.09 -21.09 5.33
N LYS A 203 8.64 -20.93 6.58
CA LYS A 203 9.14 -19.90 7.51
C LYS A 203 9.10 -18.50 6.86
N ALA A 204 8.10 -18.27 6.01
CA ALA A 204 7.88 -17.01 5.32
C ALA A 204 6.79 -16.20 6.03
N LEU A 205 7.07 -14.92 6.27
CA LEU A 205 6.17 -13.97 6.91
C LEU A 205 5.83 -12.84 5.94
N PHE A 206 4.56 -12.61 5.69
CA PHE A 206 4.05 -11.38 5.13
C PHE A 206 3.74 -10.45 6.30
N ALA A 207 4.53 -9.39 6.42
CA ALA A 207 4.50 -8.50 7.57
C ALA A 207 3.59 -7.28 7.38
N GLY A 208 3.10 -7.04 6.16
CA GLY A 208 2.43 -5.78 5.86
C GLY A 208 3.32 -4.59 6.23
N ASP A 209 2.74 -3.49 6.62
CA ASP A 209 3.44 -2.25 6.95
C ASP A 209 4.05 -2.23 8.36
N LEU A 210 4.10 -3.40 9.02
CA LEU A 210 4.90 -3.55 10.23
C LEU A 210 6.40 -3.49 9.95
N VAL A 211 6.83 -3.84 8.72
CA VAL A 211 8.24 -3.81 8.31
C VAL A 211 8.38 -3.02 7.01
N PHE A 212 9.30 -2.07 7.03
CA PHE A 212 9.71 -1.26 5.88
C PHE A 212 11.17 -1.52 5.54
N ARG A 213 11.48 -1.58 4.25
CA ARG A 213 12.86 -1.74 3.78
C ARG A 213 13.21 -0.74 2.68
N GLY A 214 14.40 -0.13 2.80
CA GLY A 214 14.95 0.75 1.78
C GLY A 214 14.23 2.09 1.61
N ARG A 215 13.40 2.48 2.58
CA ARG A 215 12.72 3.78 2.64
C ARG A 215 12.31 4.10 4.08
N ILE A 216 12.02 5.36 4.35
CA ILE A 216 11.43 5.77 5.62
C ILE A 216 10.03 5.14 5.77
N PRO A 217 9.71 4.52 6.93
CA PRO A 217 8.36 4.08 7.26
C PRO A 217 7.37 5.24 7.22
N PHE A 218 6.12 4.96 6.85
CA PHE A 218 5.03 5.92 7.00
C PHE A 218 4.34 5.63 8.34
N VAL A 219 4.48 6.56 9.29
CA VAL A 219 3.93 6.38 10.63
C VAL A 219 2.46 6.84 10.69
N GLY A 220 2.12 7.96 10.05
CA GLY A 220 0.75 8.45 10.06
C GLY A 220 0.18 8.55 11.49
N ASN A 221 -1.02 8.04 11.68
CA ASN A 221 -1.69 7.97 12.98
C ASN A 221 -1.45 6.63 13.71
N ALA A 222 -0.31 6.00 13.47
CA ALA A 222 0.06 4.72 14.07
C ALA A 222 0.19 4.80 15.59
N ASP A 223 -0.09 3.69 16.26
CA ASP A 223 0.36 3.48 17.62
C ASP A 223 1.84 3.02 17.59
N SER A 224 2.75 3.98 17.69
CA SER A 224 4.19 3.69 17.62
C SER A 224 4.68 2.77 18.76
N LYS A 225 4.01 2.75 19.91
CA LYS A 225 4.31 1.86 21.04
C LYS A 225 3.80 0.45 20.77
N GLY A 226 2.55 0.32 20.32
CA GLY A 226 1.99 -0.95 19.88
C GLY A 226 2.77 -1.53 18.70
N TRP A 227 3.26 -0.69 17.78
CA TRP A 227 4.08 -1.13 16.66
C TRP A 227 5.41 -1.74 17.11
N LEU A 228 6.09 -1.15 18.10
CA LEU A 228 7.29 -1.75 18.71
C LEU A 228 6.99 -3.14 19.31
N ALA A 229 5.85 -3.30 19.97
CA ALA A 229 5.41 -4.60 20.50
C ALA A 229 5.10 -5.60 19.37
N ALA A 230 4.49 -5.15 18.26
CA ALA A 230 4.25 -6.00 17.10
C ALA A 230 5.56 -6.52 16.48
N LEU A 231 6.61 -5.70 16.44
CA LEU A 231 7.95 -6.15 15.98
C LEU A 231 8.54 -7.22 16.91
N ASP A 232 8.27 -7.17 18.22
CA ASP A 232 8.67 -8.24 19.16
C ASP A 232 7.95 -9.57 18.85
N GLU A 233 6.68 -9.52 18.46
CA GLU A 233 5.93 -10.72 18.04
C GLU A 233 6.49 -11.32 16.75
N ILE A 234 6.94 -10.50 15.80
CA ILE A 234 7.62 -10.96 14.58
C ILE A 234 8.93 -11.68 14.94
N GLU A 235 9.73 -11.12 15.84
CA GLU A 235 11.00 -11.73 16.24
C GLU A 235 10.79 -13.11 16.93
N LYS A 236 9.74 -13.25 17.75
CA LYS A 236 9.38 -14.54 18.40
C LYS A 236 9.02 -15.62 17.38
N LEU A 237 8.44 -15.26 16.24
CA LEU A 237 8.17 -16.22 15.14
C LEU A 237 9.45 -16.73 14.48
N ASN A 238 10.54 -16.01 14.61
CA ASN A 238 11.84 -16.31 13.99
C ASN A 238 11.70 -16.72 12.51
N PRO A 239 11.09 -15.85 11.66
CA PRO A 239 10.92 -16.15 10.25
C PRO A 239 12.27 -16.20 9.56
N LYS A 240 12.42 -17.02 8.50
CA LYS A 240 13.59 -17.00 7.63
C LYS A 240 13.46 -16.00 6.49
N ILE A 241 12.24 -15.73 6.11
CA ILE A 241 11.90 -14.82 5.03
C ILE A 241 10.84 -13.84 5.56
N VAL A 242 11.08 -12.55 5.35
CA VAL A 242 10.06 -11.51 5.60
C VAL A 242 9.78 -10.79 4.29
N ILE A 243 8.51 -10.71 3.95
CA ILE A 243 7.97 -9.90 2.86
C ILE A 243 7.34 -8.69 3.54
N PRO A 244 7.98 -7.50 3.46
CA PRO A 244 7.47 -6.28 4.06
C PRO A 244 6.30 -5.72 3.24
N GLY A 245 5.56 -4.76 3.78
CA GLY A 245 4.57 -4.00 3.00
C GLY A 245 5.23 -3.12 1.93
N HIS A 246 6.46 -2.65 2.20
CA HIS A 246 7.23 -1.83 1.27
C HIS A 246 8.70 -2.23 1.24
N GLY A 247 9.27 -2.25 0.02
CA GLY A 247 10.68 -2.56 -0.20
C GLY A 247 10.94 -4.03 -0.58
N ASN A 248 12.20 -4.45 -0.59
CA ASN A 248 12.53 -5.81 -1.00
C ASN A 248 12.26 -6.81 0.14
N TYR A 249 12.02 -8.09 -0.21
CA TYR A 249 11.96 -9.16 0.79
C TYR A 249 13.30 -9.31 1.54
N SER A 250 13.27 -9.90 2.71
CA SER A 250 14.44 -10.16 3.55
C SER A 250 14.66 -11.66 3.75
N ILE A 251 15.92 -12.09 3.63
CA ILE A 251 16.42 -13.38 4.07
C ILE A 251 17.26 -13.24 5.35
N ASN A 252 17.41 -12.03 5.86
CA ASN A 252 18.03 -11.71 7.13
C ASN A 252 17.09 -10.83 7.98
N PRO A 253 15.92 -11.35 8.38
CA PRO A 253 14.85 -10.56 9.00
C PRO A 253 15.28 -9.83 10.27
N ALA A 254 16.13 -10.43 11.09
CA ALA A 254 16.60 -9.81 12.33
C ALA A 254 17.26 -8.45 12.09
N GLN A 255 18.03 -8.30 11.00
CA GLN A 255 18.67 -7.03 10.64
C GLN A 255 17.67 -6.01 10.08
N ASP A 256 16.72 -6.47 9.27
CA ASP A 256 15.77 -5.56 8.61
C ASP A 256 14.66 -5.06 9.53
N ILE A 257 14.23 -5.89 10.49
CA ILE A 257 13.29 -5.49 11.55
C ILE A 257 13.91 -4.40 12.43
N VAL A 258 15.21 -4.51 12.70
CA VAL A 258 15.96 -3.52 13.50
C VAL A 258 15.89 -2.12 12.90
N PHE A 259 15.91 -1.96 11.56
CA PHE A 259 15.79 -0.65 10.94
C PHE A 259 14.45 0.03 11.31
N THR A 260 13.32 -0.66 11.08
CA THR A 260 12.00 -0.10 11.43
C THR A 260 11.91 0.18 12.93
N ARG A 261 12.40 -0.74 13.78
CA ARG A 261 12.44 -0.59 15.22
C ARG A 261 13.24 0.64 15.68
N ASN A 262 14.45 0.79 15.15
CA ASN A 262 15.33 1.91 15.52
C ASN A 262 14.73 3.23 15.09
N TYR A 263 14.14 3.32 13.91
CA TYR A 263 13.47 4.52 13.46
C TYR A 263 12.30 4.91 14.36
N LEU A 264 11.43 3.95 14.73
CA LEU A 264 10.31 4.22 15.66
C LEU A 264 10.79 4.62 17.06
N LYS A 265 11.81 3.95 17.58
CA LYS A 265 12.43 4.33 18.87
C LYS A 265 12.98 5.74 18.81
N TYR A 266 13.74 6.05 17.75
CA TYR A 266 14.34 7.36 17.58
C TYR A 266 13.28 8.48 17.48
N LEU A 267 12.20 8.26 16.74
CA LEU A 267 11.08 9.22 16.71
C LEU A 267 10.51 9.47 18.11
N ARG A 268 10.27 8.40 18.88
CA ARG A 268 9.74 8.52 20.24
C ARG A 268 10.73 9.23 21.18
N GLU A 269 11.99 8.82 21.18
CA GLU A 269 13.04 9.40 22.01
C GLU A 269 13.24 10.88 21.70
N SER A 270 13.34 11.23 20.42
CA SER A 270 13.58 12.61 19.99
C SER A 270 12.43 13.56 20.32
N MET A 271 11.18 13.06 20.36
CA MET A 271 9.99 13.89 20.58
C MET A 271 9.48 13.85 22.03
N SER A 272 9.88 12.86 22.83
CA SER A 272 9.28 12.60 24.16
C SER A 272 9.37 13.79 25.12
N GLN A 273 10.53 14.35 25.31
CA GLN A 273 10.70 15.41 26.31
C GLN A 273 9.88 16.65 25.96
N ALA A 274 9.91 17.05 24.69
CA ALA A 274 9.15 18.21 24.22
C ALA A 274 7.63 17.92 24.29
N ALA A 275 7.19 16.72 23.95
CA ALA A 275 5.78 16.35 24.05
C ALA A 275 5.27 16.39 25.50
N ILE A 276 6.02 15.84 26.46
CA ILE A 276 5.67 15.82 27.89
C ILE A 276 5.64 17.25 28.46
N ASN A 277 6.61 18.08 28.08
CA ASN A 277 6.69 19.45 28.55
C ASN A 277 5.72 20.40 27.84
N MET A 278 5.07 19.96 26.76
CA MET A 278 4.31 20.81 25.82
C MET A 278 5.17 21.91 25.16
N ASP A 279 6.46 21.62 24.96
CA ASP A 279 7.37 22.51 24.24
C ASP A 279 7.02 22.49 22.71
N PRO A 280 7.32 23.57 21.96
CA PRO A 280 7.00 23.62 20.54
C PRO A 280 7.65 22.49 19.75
N PHE A 281 6.84 21.76 19.00
CA PHE A 281 7.29 20.66 18.13
C PHE A 281 8.43 21.08 17.19
N GLU A 282 8.36 22.29 16.60
CA GLU A 282 9.35 22.76 15.64
C GLU A 282 10.76 22.88 16.26
N ASP A 283 10.85 23.21 17.52
CA ASP A 283 12.13 23.33 18.23
C ASP A 283 12.70 21.93 18.50
N ALA A 284 11.87 20.98 18.94
CA ALA A 284 12.28 19.60 19.13
C ALA A 284 12.73 18.95 17.81
N TYR A 285 11.97 19.15 16.72
CA TYR A 285 12.30 18.60 15.43
C TYR A 285 13.62 19.15 14.86
N LYS A 286 13.90 20.43 15.04
CA LYS A 286 15.17 21.08 14.62
C LYS A 286 16.38 20.64 15.44
N GLN A 287 16.18 20.29 16.72
CA GLN A 287 17.26 19.85 17.61
C GLN A 287 17.61 18.36 17.40
N ALA A 288 16.70 17.58 16.85
CA ALA A 288 16.92 16.17 16.58
C ALA A 288 17.95 15.98 15.45
N ASP A 289 18.84 15.00 15.62
CA ASP A 289 19.84 14.63 14.60
C ASP A 289 19.26 13.61 13.63
N TRP A 290 18.93 14.02 12.43
CA TRP A 290 18.36 13.18 11.39
C TRP A 290 19.40 12.57 10.44
N SER A 291 20.70 12.69 10.72
CA SER A 291 21.80 12.28 9.83
C SER A 291 21.76 10.81 9.42
N GLU A 292 21.28 9.92 10.31
CA GLU A 292 21.08 8.49 10.00
C GLU A 292 19.98 8.24 8.96
N TYR A 293 18.98 9.12 8.88
CA TYR A 293 17.75 8.89 8.10
C TYR A 293 17.59 9.82 6.91
N GLU A 294 18.23 10.99 6.88
CA GLU A 294 17.97 12.04 5.88
C GLU A 294 18.32 11.64 4.45
N GLY A 295 19.24 10.69 4.26
CA GLY A 295 19.59 10.11 2.96
C GLY A 295 18.60 9.04 2.45
N MET A 296 17.66 8.62 3.28
CA MET A 296 16.72 7.54 2.90
C MET A 296 15.63 8.03 1.95
N PRO A 297 15.19 7.20 1.01
CA PRO A 297 14.01 7.49 0.20
C PRO A 297 12.82 7.90 1.06
N LEU A 298 12.08 8.91 0.59
CA LEU A 298 10.90 9.50 1.23
C LEU A 298 11.14 10.21 2.58
N PHE A 299 12.39 10.42 3.00
CA PHE A 299 12.67 11.17 4.22
C PHE A 299 12.00 12.56 4.19
N ARG A 300 12.23 13.35 3.14
CA ARG A 300 11.67 14.70 3.02
C ARG A 300 10.13 14.71 2.97
N ALA A 301 9.54 13.65 2.46
CA ALA A 301 8.09 13.54 2.31
C ALA A 301 7.39 13.09 3.61
N ALA A 302 8.03 12.27 4.43
CA ALA A 302 7.36 11.58 5.54
C ALA A 302 7.92 11.97 6.92
N ASN A 303 9.24 12.19 7.07
CA ASN A 303 9.87 12.21 8.38
C ASN A 303 9.30 13.29 9.34
N ARG A 304 9.11 14.53 8.86
CA ARG A 304 8.57 15.59 9.69
C ARG A 304 7.14 15.30 10.16
N MET A 305 6.31 14.75 9.28
CA MET A 305 4.95 14.35 9.63
C MET A 305 4.95 13.18 10.61
N ASN A 306 5.81 12.18 10.39
CA ASN A 306 5.99 11.04 11.30
C ASN A 306 6.37 11.53 12.72
N ALA A 307 7.37 12.42 12.82
CA ALA A 307 7.80 12.99 14.09
C ALA A 307 6.67 13.77 14.77
N TYR A 308 5.91 14.57 14.00
CA TYR A 308 4.78 15.33 14.53
C TYR A 308 3.66 14.44 15.07
N ASN A 309 3.31 13.39 14.33
CA ASN A 309 2.28 12.48 14.79
C ASN A 309 2.70 11.68 16.03
N VAL A 310 3.98 11.28 16.12
CA VAL A 310 4.52 10.65 17.34
C VAL A 310 4.54 11.65 18.50
N TYR A 311 4.93 12.90 18.27
CA TYR A 311 4.85 13.95 19.28
C TYR A 311 3.42 14.10 19.84
N LEU A 312 2.42 14.20 18.97
CA LEU A 312 1.01 14.29 19.39
C LEU A 312 0.52 13.03 20.13
N SER A 313 0.95 11.84 19.67
CA SER A 313 0.54 10.58 20.33
C SER A 313 1.11 10.49 21.75
N ILE A 314 2.34 10.96 21.98
CA ILE A 314 2.94 10.98 23.31
C ILE A 314 2.23 11.96 24.24
N GLN A 315 1.76 13.10 23.72
CA GLN A 315 0.96 14.05 24.53
C GLN A 315 -0.38 13.47 24.98
N ALA A 316 -0.89 12.46 24.26
CA ALA A 316 -2.16 11.80 24.55
C ALA A 316 -2.00 10.55 25.45
N GLU A 317 -0.79 10.07 25.70
CA GLU A 317 -0.47 8.96 26.63
C GLU A 317 -0.56 9.38 28.09
#